data_935fd8d256410f70b13c86cecf1a1500
#
_entry.id   935fd8d256410f70b13c86cecf1a1500
#
_cell.length_a   1.000
_cell.length_b   1.000
_cell.length_c   1.000
_cell.angle_alpha   90.00
_cell.angle_beta   90.00
_cell.angle_gamma   90.00
#
_symmetry.space_group_name_H-M   'P 1'
#
loop_
_entity.id
_entity.type
_entity.pdbx_description
1 polymer ?
#
loop_
_entity_poly.entity_id
_entity_poly.type
_entity_poly.pdbx_seq_one_letter_code
_entity_poly.pdbx_strand_id
1 'polypeptide(L)'
;AFLEEELLPELKDAYDKVEVLAEKWPSYEVFMSKSPDFVTGWPVPFTKRGIEYTNIVKNNIPIFIPQSMKEFNADLETNFNDLLKFGEIFKQREKAENFIKIQKEKLSAIQTKLANLPKKNVFIFDSEDGKPFTVFEGYTTNILKLIGCENILSNKGVEKTWGQADWEEIVAGNPEVIIVVDYGVSIRNDDDFKGKVENLKNNPMLKEVDAVKNGKFVRVKLSEITPGVRTVDALERIAAEIHGM
;
A
#
# COMPACT_ATOMS: atom_id res chain seq x y z
N ALA A 1 -4.42 17.60 -4.32
CA ALA A 1 -4.34 16.24 -3.84
C ALA A 1 -3.56 16.23 -2.54
N PHE A 2 -4.06 15.52 -1.56
CA PHE A 2 -3.35 15.29 -0.31
C PHE A 2 -2.20 14.31 -0.56
N LEU A 3 -0.98 14.71 -0.20
CA LEU A 3 0.19 13.84 -0.25
C LEU A 3 0.49 13.36 1.16
N GLU A 4 0.32 12.08 1.39
CA GLU A 4 0.67 11.42 2.66
C GLU A 4 2.13 11.00 2.70
N GLU A 5 2.83 11.10 1.58
CA GLU A 5 4.22 10.65 1.41
C GLU A 5 5.02 11.55 0.49
N GLU A 6 6.34 11.44 0.57
CA GLU A 6 7.25 12.11 -0.36
C GLU A 6 7.06 11.61 -1.80
N LEU A 7 7.07 12.54 -2.73
CA LEU A 7 7.09 12.23 -4.16
C LEU A 7 8.40 11.53 -4.55
N LEU A 8 8.33 10.70 -5.59
CA LEU A 8 9.55 10.28 -6.28
C LEU A 8 10.26 11.52 -6.82
N PRO A 9 11.59 11.66 -6.60
CA PRO A 9 12.33 12.87 -6.97
C PRO A 9 12.14 13.29 -8.42
N GLU A 10 12.08 12.32 -9.33
CA GLU A 10 11.88 12.55 -10.77
C GLU A 10 10.48 13.07 -11.14
N LEU A 11 9.50 12.95 -10.23
CA LEU A 11 8.13 13.44 -10.45
C LEU A 11 7.89 14.82 -9.84
N LYS A 12 8.79 15.31 -9.00
CA LYS A 12 8.59 16.54 -8.24
C LYS A 12 8.32 17.75 -9.14
N ASP A 13 9.16 17.97 -10.14
CA ASP A 13 9.01 19.13 -11.07
C ASP A 13 7.71 19.09 -11.89
N ALA A 14 7.21 17.89 -12.19
CA ALA A 14 5.94 17.72 -12.87
C ALA A 14 4.77 17.98 -11.91
N TYR A 15 4.86 17.47 -10.69
CA TYR A 15 3.83 17.65 -9.69
C TYR A 15 3.69 19.10 -9.23
N ASP A 16 4.80 19.82 -9.05
CA ASP A 16 4.77 21.24 -8.62
C ASP A 16 4.07 22.16 -9.63
N LYS A 17 3.85 21.70 -10.86
CA LYS A 17 3.07 22.38 -11.90
C LYS A 17 1.57 22.06 -11.88
N VAL A 18 1.18 21.06 -11.09
CA VAL A 18 -0.21 20.60 -10.99
C VAL A 18 -0.96 21.45 -9.98
N GLU A 19 -2.12 21.98 -10.36
CA GLU A 19 -2.97 22.72 -9.43
C GLU A 19 -3.57 21.78 -8.37
N VAL A 20 -3.35 22.11 -7.10
CA VAL A 20 -3.95 21.41 -5.97
C VAL A 20 -5.27 22.09 -5.61
N LEU A 21 -6.38 21.40 -5.80
CA LEU A 21 -7.72 21.96 -5.60
C LEU A 21 -8.15 22.01 -4.12
N ALA A 22 -7.63 21.12 -3.29
CA ALA A 22 -7.95 21.04 -1.88
C ALA A 22 -6.90 20.21 -1.13
N GLU A 23 -6.79 20.38 0.18
CA GLU A 23 -5.91 19.54 1.03
C GLU A 23 -6.31 18.06 1.02
N LYS A 24 -7.60 17.76 1.04
CA LYS A 24 -8.14 16.39 0.94
C LYS A 24 -8.93 16.23 -0.34
N TRP A 25 -10.24 16.36 -0.25
CA TRP A 25 -11.14 16.24 -1.40
C TRP A 25 -11.83 17.55 -1.66
N PRO A 26 -11.86 18.04 -2.91
CA PRO A 26 -12.56 19.27 -3.25
C PRO A 26 -14.07 19.12 -3.06
N SER A 27 -14.77 20.24 -2.86
CA SER A 27 -16.22 20.24 -2.99
C SER A 27 -16.63 19.95 -4.45
N TYR A 28 -17.87 19.54 -4.64
CA TYR A 28 -18.40 19.29 -5.98
C TYR A 28 -18.31 20.52 -6.88
N GLU A 29 -18.60 21.71 -6.32
CA GLU A 29 -18.55 22.99 -7.04
C GLU A 29 -17.12 23.33 -7.48
N VAL A 30 -16.14 23.18 -6.59
CA VAL A 30 -14.71 23.39 -6.90
C VAL A 30 -14.26 22.43 -7.98
N PHE A 31 -14.62 21.17 -7.87
CA PHE A 31 -14.30 20.16 -8.87
C PHE A 31 -14.89 20.51 -10.24
N MET A 32 -16.19 20.82 -10.31
CA MET A 32 -16.88 21.14 -11.56
C MET A 32 -16.41 22.46 -12.18
N SER A 33 -15.97 23.43 -11.37
CA SER A 33 -15.41 24.69 -11.89
C SER A 33 -14.16 24.51 -12.74
N LYS A 34 -13.47 23.36 -12.62
CA LYS A 34 -12.28 23.01 -13.42
C LYS A 34 -12.61 22.31 -14.73
N SER A 35 -13.89 22.02 -14.99
CA SER A 35 -14.35 21.35 -16.20
C SER A 35 -13.51 20.11 -16.55
N PRO A 36 -13.38 19.13 -15.62
CA PRO A 36 -12.52 17.97 -15.85
C PRO A 36 -13.07 17.12 -16.98
N ASP A 37 -12.18 16.65 -17.85
CA ASP A 37 -12.48 15.76 -18.98
C ASP A 37 -12.17 14.28 -18.65
N PHE A 38 -11.50 14.01 -17.54
CA PHE A 38 -11.19 12.68 -17.04
C PHE A 38 -10.91 12.69 -15.53
N VAL A 39 -11.31 11.63 -14.83
CA VAL A 39 -11.08 11.47 -13.39
C VAL A 39 -10.53 10.08 -13.08
N THR A 40 -9.57 10.01 -12.16
CA THR A 40 -9.07 8.76 -11.62
C THR A 40 -8.78 8.88 -10.12
N GLY A 41 -8.74 7.76 -9.44
CA GLY A 41 -8.40 7.68 -8.02
C GLY A 41 -8.84 6.34 -7.43
N TRP A 42 -8.63 6.17 -6.13
CA TRP A 42 -9.14 5.02 -5.40
C TRP A 42 -10.65 5.18 -5.11
N PRO A 43 -11.37 4.13 -4.61
CA PRO A 43 -12.82 4.18 -4.49
C PRO A 43 -13.37 5.21 -3.50
N VAL A 44 -12.68 5.44 -2.38
CA VAL A 44 -13.21 6.23 -1.25
C VAL A 44 -13.57 7.67 -1.60
N PRO A 45 -12.77 8.43 -2.37
CA PRO A 45 -13.13 9.78 -2.82
C PRO A 45 -14.42 9.86 -3.65
N PHE A 46 -14.85 8.75 -4.25
CA PHE A 46 -16.04 8.67 -5.11
C PHE A 46 -17.30 8.20 -4.39
N THR A 47 -17.29 8.30 -3.07
CA THR A 47 -18.44 8.03 -2.19
C THR A 47 -19.00 9.35 -1.61
N LYS A 48 -19.96 9.26 -0.67
CA LYS A 48 -20.49 10.41 0.08
C LYS A 48 -19.41 11.19 0.87
N ARG A 49 -18.21 10.64 1.01
CA ARG A 49 -17.09 11.33 1.68
C ARG A 49 -16.41 12.36 0.79
N GLY A 50 -16.59 12.27 -0.52
CA GLY A 50 -16.00 13.18 -1.52
C GLY A 50 -17.01 13.53 -2.60
N ILE A 51 -16.70 13.26 -3.87
CA ILE A 51 -17.59 13.50 -4.99
C ILE A 51 -18.17 12.17 -5.46
N GLU A 52 -19.46 11.95 -5.20
CA GLU A 52 -20.10 10.70 -5.52
C GLU A 52 -19.95 10.33 -7.01
N TYR A 53 -19.59 9.05 -7.26
CA TYR A 53 -19.45 8.46 -8.59
C TYR A 53 -20.62 8.82 -9.53
N THR A 54 -21.85 8.73 -9.00
CA THR A 54 -23.07 9.04 -9.75
C THR A 54 -23.12 10.49 -10.26
N ASN A 55 -22.56 11.43 -9.52
CA ASN A 55 -22.52 12.84 -9.93
C ASN A 55 -21.50 13.07 -11.06
N ILE A 56 -20.38 12.35 -11.05
CA ILE A 56 -19.38 12.39 -12.11
C ILE A 56 -19.97 11.83 -13.41
N VAL A 57 -20.57 10.66 -13.34
CA VAL A 57 -21.17 9.98 -14.51
C VAL A 57 -22.33 10.78 -15.10
N LYS A 58 -23.20 11.40 -14.29
CA LYS A 58 -24.30 12.26 -14.76
C LYS A 58 -23.81 13.45 -15.59
N ASN A 59 -22.59 13.92 -15.35
CA ASN A 59 -21.96 15.01 -16.12
C ASN A 59 -21.15 14.50 -17.32
N ASN A 60 -21.27 13.22 -17.69
CA ASN A 60 -20.55 12.59 -18.80
C ASN A 60 -19.02 12.68 -18.66
N ILE A 61 -18.49 12.73 -17.44
CA ILE A 61 -17.05 12.77 -17.19
C ILE A 61 -16.56 11.31 -17.11
N PRO A 62 -15.65 10.87 -18.00
CA PRO A 62 -15.03 9.55 -17.91
C PRO A 62 -14.28 9.39 -16.60
N ILE A 63 -14.49 8.23 -15.95
CA ILE A 63 -13.85 7.90 -14.70
C ILE A 63 -13.18 6.51 -14.78
N PHE A 64 -11.93 6.43 -14.38
CA PHE A 64 -11.22 5.18 -14.23
C PHE A 64 -10.78 4.97 -12.78
N ILE A 65 -11.32 3.94 -12.15
CA ILE A 65 -10.91 3.50 -10.82
C ILE A 65 -10.14 2.19 -11.03
N PRO A 66 -8.84 2.12 -10.67
CA PRO A 66 -8.02 0.93 -10.83
C PRO A 66 -8.67 -0.31 -10.22
N GLN A 67 -8.61 -1.43 -10.93
CA GLN A 67 -9.22 -2.69 -10.49
C GLN A 67 -8.51 -3.22 -9.24
N SER A 68 -7.19 -3.08 -9.18
CA SER A 68 -6.38 -3.45 -8.01
C SER A 68 -6.77 -2.73 -6.71
N MET A 69 -7.46 -1.60 -6.81
CA MET A 69 -7.97 -0.85 -5.66
C MET A 69 -9.42 -1.20 -5.30
N LYS A 70 -10.11 -2.00 -6.12
CA LYS A 70 -11.50 -2.41 -5.93
C LYS A 70 -11.65 -3.88 -5.56
N GLU A 71 -10.83 -4.73 -6.15
CA GLU A 71 -10.92 -6.18 -5.95
C GLU A 71 -10.33 -6.60 -4.62
N PHE A 72 -11.11 -7.42 -3.90
CA PHE A 72 -10.68 -7.97 -2.62
C PHE A 72 -9.39 -8.82 -2.75
N ASN A 73 -9.31 -9.66 -3.78
CA ASN A 73 -8.15 -10.53 -4.03
C ASN A 73 -7.17 -9.97 -5.06
N ALA A 74 -7.10 -8.63 -5.20
CA ALA A 74 -6.14 -8.00 -6.09
C ALA A 74 -4.71 -8.49 -5.82
N ASP A 75 -3.92 -8.59 -6.87
CA ASP A 75 -2.53 -9.01 -6.85
C ASP A 75 -1.66 -8.10 -7.73
N LEU A 76 -0.40 -8.45 -7.90
CA LEU A 76 0.53 -7.66 -8.70
C LEU A 76 0.14 -7.66 -10.20
N GLU A 77 -0.42 -8.76 -10.73
CA GLU A 77 -0.88 -8.81 -12.11
C GLU A 77 -2.10 -7.90 -12.33
N THR A 78 -3.02 -7.84 -11.36
CA THR A 78 -4.13 -6.89 -11.38
C THR A 78 -3.63 -5.45 -11.45
N ASN A 79 -2.59 -5.11 -10.66
CA ASN A 79 -1.96 -3.79 -10.70
C ASN A 79 -1.26 -3.52 -12.05
N PHE A 80 -0.57 -4.49 -12.63
CA PHE A 80 0.04 -4.35 -13.95
C PHE A 80 -1.00 -4.12 -15.05
N ASN A 81 -2.14 -4.79 -14.98
CA ASN A 81 -3.26 -4.55 -15.90
C ASN A 81 -3.81 -3.13 -15.78
N ASP A 82 -3.91 -2.59 -14.58
CA ASP A 82 -4.30 -1.18 -14.39
C ASP A 82 -3.28 -0.22 -15.00
N LEU A 83 -1.97 -0.49 -14.86
CA LEU A 83 -0.92 0.32 -15.50
C LEU A 83 -1.00 0.26 -17.03
N LEU A 84 -1.32 -0.90 -17.62
CA LEU A 84 -1.59 -1.00 -19.07
C LEU A 84 -2.80 -0.15 -19.47
N LYS A 85 -3.87 -0.15 -18.67
CA LYS A 85 -5.05 0.69 -18.91
C LYS A 85 -4.71 2.19 -18.85
N PHE A 86 -3.91 2.62 -17.88
CA PHE A 86 -3.38 3.99 -17.88
C PHE A 86 -2.55 4.28 -19.15
N GLY A 87 -1.71 3.34 -19.55
CA GLY A 87 -0.95 3.44 -20.81
C GLY A 87 -1.85 3.63 -22.03
N GLU A 88 -2.98 2.92 -22.10
CA GLU A 88 -4.00 3.06 -23.16
C GLU A 88 -4.68 4.44 -23.11
N ILE A 89 -5.21 4.84 -21.91
CA ILE A 89 -5.93 6.09 -21.71
C ILE A 89 -5.04 7.29 -22.12
N PHE A 90 -3.78 7.29 -21.70
CA PHE A 90 -2.85 8.40 -21.94
C PHE A 90 -1.98 8.21 -23.19
N LYS A 91 -2.27 7.21 -24.04
CA LYS A 91 -1.50 6.89 -25.28
C LYS A 91 0.00 6.67 -25.01
N GLN A 92 0.31 6.00 -23.89
CA GLN A 92 1.67 5.66 -23.45
C GLN A 92 1.82 4.14 -23.23
N ARG A 93 1.12 3.32 -24.04
CA ARG A 93 1.05 1.87 -23.86
C ARG A 93 2.45 1.23 -23.86
N GLU A 94 3.31 1.63 -24.82
CA GLU A 94 4.67 1.11 -24.91
C GLU A 94 5.51 1.37 -23.65
N LYS A 95 5.34 2.56 -23.03
CA LYS A 95 6.01 2.86 -21.76
C LYS A 95 5.51 1.96 -20.62
N ALA A 96 4.19 1.73 -20.57
CA ALA A 96 3.62 0.83 -19.56
C ALA A 96 4.10 -0.61 -19.73
N GLU A 97 4.12 -1.13 -20.98
CA GLU A 97 4.61 -2.47 -21.30
C GLU A 97 6.07 -2.63 -20.92
N ASN A 98 6.92 -1.65 -21.28
CA ASN A 98 8.35 -1.68 -20.94
C ASN A 98 8.59 -1.62 -19.43
N PHE A 99 7.86 -0.75 -18.71
CA PHE A 99 7.92 -0.69 -17.25
C PHE A 99 7.57 -2.04 -16.63
N ILE A 100 6.44 -2.63 -17.02
CA ILE A 100 5.98 -3.91 -16.49
C ILE A 100 6.99 -5.03 -16.75
N LYS A 101 7.58 -5.06 -17.95
CA LYS A 101 8.62 -6.02 -18.31
C LYS A 101 9.81 -5.93 -17.33
N ILE A 102 10.31 -4.72 -17.08
CA ILE A 102 11.41 -4.48 -16.14
C ILE A 102 11.04 -4.94 -14.73
N GLN A 103 9.82 -4.62 -14.26
CA GLN A 103 9.36 -5.02 -12.95
C GLN A 103 9.24 -6.54 -12.82
N LYS A 104 8.76 -7.24 -13.84
CA LYS A 104 8.69 -8.72 -13.85
C LYS A 104 10.08 -9.36 -13.83
N GLU A 105 11.04 -8.81 -14.56
CA GLU A 105 12.44 -9.26 -14.54
C GLU A 105 13.07 -9.09 -13.14
N LYS A 106 12.87 -7.94 -12.49
CA LYS A 106 13.30 -7.70 -11.11
C LYS A 106 12.67 -8.70 -10.13
N LEU A 107 11.35 -8.88 -10.20
CA LEU A 107 10.66 -9.83 -9.32
C LEU A 107 11.18 -11.26 -9.50
N SER A 108 11.40 -11.70 -10.73
CA SER A 108 11.97 -13.02 -11.02
C SER A 108 13.36 -13.19 -10.41
N ALA A 109 14.20 -12.15 -10.47
CA ALA A 109 15.52 -12.15 -9.85
C ALA A 109 15.45 -12.26 -8.31
N ILE A 110 14.51 -11.54 -7.68
CA ILE A 110 14.26 -11.64 -6.23
C ILE A 110 13.84 -13.06 -5.87
N GLN A 111 12.84 -13.62 -6.57
CA GLN A 111 12.32 -14.95 -6.31
C GLN A 111 13.38 -16.04 -6.50
N THR A 112 14.27 -15.88 -7.45
CA THR A 112 15.41 -16.79 -7.66
C THR A 112 16.35 -16.81 -6.43
N LYS A 113 16.64 -15.64 -5.86
CA LYS A 113 17.48 -15.53 -4.65
C LYS A 113 16.78 -16.15 -3.43
N LEU A 114 15.46 -16.07 -3.37
CA LEU A 114 14.66 -16.57 -2.24
C LEU A 114 14.30 -18.06 -2.33
N ALA A 115 14.51 -18.72 -3.47
CA ALA A 115 13.97 -20.06 -3.77
C ALA A 115 14.28 -21.13 -2.71
N ASN A 116 15.42 -21.03 -2.02
CA ASN A 116 15.85 -21.98 -0.99
C ASN A 116 15.81 -21.40 0.44
N LEU A 117 15.27 -20.20 0.63
CA LEU A 117 15.16 -19.59 1.95
C LEU A 117 13.82 -19.99 2.61
N PRO A 118 13.80 -20.15 3.93
CA PRO A 118 12.55 -20.41 4.64
C PRO A 118 11.62 -19.20 4.53
N LYS A 119 10.33 -19.46 4.45
CA LYS A 119 9.32 -18.43 4.56
C LYS A 119 9.36 -17.78 5.95
N LYS A 120 8.94 -16.52 6.03
CA LYS A 120 8.89 -15.73 7.24
C LYS A 120 7.47 -15.34 7.60
N ASN A 121 7.08 -15.60 8.84
CA ASN A 121 5.82 -15.12 9.39
C ASN A 121 5.94 -13.62 9.69
N VAL A 122 5.05 -12.83 9.12
CA VAL A 122 5.08 -11.37 9.25
C VAL A 122 3.75 -10.84 9.78
N PHE A 123 3.82 -9.74 10.50
CA PHE A 123 2.68 -8.91 10.88
C PHE A 123 2.84 -7.54 10.27
N ILE A 124 1.79 -6.97 9.67
CA ILE A 124 1.78 -5.62 9.11
C ILE A 124 1.12 -4.70 10.13
N PHE A 125 1.85 -3.74 10.66
CA PHE A 125 1.35 -2.77 11.61
C PHE A 125 1.22 -1.41 10.96
N ASP A 126 -0.01 -0.91 10.85
CA ASP A 126 -0.31 0.42 10.32
C ASP A 126 -0.36 1.47 11.44
N SER A 127 -1.30 1.31 12.35
CA SER A 127 -1.56 2.23 13.46
C SER A 127 -2.28 1.50 14.59
N GLU A 128 -2.52 2.20 15.70
CA GLU A 128 -3.37 1.67 16.77
C GLU A 128 -4.31 2.73 17.33
N ASP A 129 -5.47 2.26 17.74
CA ASP A 129 -6.43 2.99 18.60
C ASP A 129 -7.03 1.96 19.56
N GLY A 130 -6.27 1.64 20.63
CA GLY A 130 -6.53 0.54 21.55
C GLY A 130 -6.33 -0.85 20.94
N LYS A 131 -6.59 -1.02 19.65
CA LYS A 131 -6.34 -2.24 18.84
C LYS A 131 -5.47 -1.92 17.65
N PRO A 132 -4.64 -2.88 17.18
CA PRO A 132 -3.83 -2.66 15.98
C PRO A 132 -4.70 -2.59 14.74
N PHE A 133 -4.48 -1.57 13.91
CA PHE A 133 -5.00 -1.51 12.55
C PHE A 133 -3.97 -2.15 11.61
N THR A 134 -4.43 -3.05 10.73
CA THR A 134 -3.55 -3.98 10.02
C THR A 134 -4.19 -4.48 8.72
N VAL A 135 -3.41 -5.30 8.01
CA VAL A 135 -3.82 -6.01 6.79
C VAL A 135 -4.18 -7.46 7.13
N PHE A 136 -5.29 -7.94 6.56
CA PHE A 136 -5.71 -9.35 6.61
C PHE A 136 -5.44 -10.04 5.26
N GLU A 137 -6.18 -9.65 4.24
CA GLU A 137 -6.11 -10.26 2.91
C GLU A 137 -5.88 -9.20 1.82
N GLY A 138 -5.89 -9.61 0.56
CA GLY A 138 -5.82 -8.72 -0.59
C GLY A 138 -4.41 -8.37 -1.03
N TYR A 139 -4.29 -7.24 -1.72
CA TYR A 139 -3.08 -6.86 -2.45
C TYR A 139 -1.80 -6.96 -1.62
N THR A 140 -1.76 -6.32 -0.45
CA THR A 140 -0.57 -6.29 0.41
C THR A 140 -0.13 -7.69 0.84
N THR A 141 -1.07 -8.52 1.29
CA THR A 141 -0.78 -9.92 1.64
C THR A 141 -0.29 -10.71 0.42
N ASN A 142 -0.90 -10.50 -0.75
CA ASN A 142 -0.54 -11.21 -1.98
C ASN A 142 0.86 -10.84 -2.48
N ILE A 143 1.24 -9.55 -2.45
CA ILE A 143 2.59 -9.15 -2.87
C ILE A 143 3.68 -9.63 -1.90
N LEU A 144 3.42 -9.66 -0.59
CA LEU A 144 4.36 -10.18 0.40
C LEU A 144 4.61 -11.68 0.24
N LYS A 145 3.60 -12.46 -0.18
CA LYS A 145 3.79 -13.88 -0.53
C LYS A 145 4.81 -14.08 -1.65
N LEU A 146 4.91 -13.14 -2.61
CA LEU A 146 5.87 -13.21 -3.72
C LEU A 146 7.33 -13.19 -3.26
N ILE A 147 7.59 -12.66 -2.07
CA ILE A 147 8.91 -12.58 -1.45
C ILE A 147 9.07 -13.50 -0.24
N GLY A 148 8.27 -14.58 -0.17
CA GLY A 148 8.39 -15.60 0.88
C GLY A 148 7.92 -15.16 2.26
N CYS A 149 7.01 -14.19 2.35
CA CYS A 149 6.40 -13.75 3.60
C CYS A 149 4.97 -14.27 3.75
N GLU A 150 4.63 -14.78 4.92
CA GLU A 150 3.30 -15.25 5.29
C GLU A 150 2.71 -14.28 6.31
N ASN A 151 1.62 -13.59 5.95
CA ASN A 151 0.90 -12.74 6.89
C ASN A 151 0.16 -13.60 7.92
N ILE A 152 0.47 -13.46 9.21
CA ILE A 152 -0.11 -14.25 10.30
C ILE A 152 -1.63 -14.11 10.42
N LEU A 153 -2.21 -13.07 9.85
CA LEU A 153 -3.64 -12.81 9.86
C LEU A 153 -4.37 -13.26 8.59
N SER A 154 -3.64 -13.78 7.59
CA SER A 154 -4.24 -14.30 6.37
C SER A 154 -4.86 -15.70 6.56
N ASN A 155 -5.76 -16.07 5.64
CA ASN A 155 -6.42 -17.39 5.59
C ASN A 155 -7.25 -17.75 6.84
N LYS A 156 -7.72 -16.75 7.56
CA LYS A 156 -8.57 -16.94 8.76
C LYS A 156 -10.07 -16.80 8.47
N GLY A 157 -10.48 -16.77 7.21
CA GLY A 157 -11.88 -16.60 6.81
C GLY A 157 -12.42 -15.17 7.02
N VAL A 158 -11.53 -14.21 7.17
CA VAL A 158 -11.89 -12.80 7.34
C VAL A 158 -11.89 -12.12 5.98
N GLU A 159 -13.07 -11.80 5.45
CA GLU A 159 -13.23 -11.12 4.16
C GLU A 159 -13.06 -9.60 4.29
N LYS A 160 -11.87 -9.16 4.71
CA LYS A 160 -11.47 -7.75 4.70
C LYS A 160 -9.99 -7.60 4.35
N THR A 161 -9.65 -6.50 3.69
CA THR A 161 -8.26 -6.16 3.37
C THR A 161 -7.60 -5.48 4.56
N TRP A 162 -8.16 -4.36 5.01
CA TRP A 162 -7.66 -3.57 6.14
C TRP A 162 -8.68 -3.56 7.28
N GLY A 163 -8.20 -3.56 8.52
CA GLY A 163 -9.09 -3.47 9.67
C GLY A 163 -8.35 -3.65 10.99
N GLN A 164 -9.11 -3.59 12.08
CA GLN A 164 -8.59 -3.86 13.41
C GLN A 164 -8.50 -5.36 13.67
N ALA A 165 -7.43 -5.78 14.34
CA ALA A 165 -7.23 -7.11 14.93
C ALA A 165 -7.15 -7.00 16.45
N ASP A 166 -7.08 -8.14 17.14
CA ASP A 166 -6.82 -8.17 18.57
C ASP A 166 -5.33 -8.48 18.82
N TRP A 167 -4.74 -7.90 19.88
CA TRP A 167 -3.34 -8.14 20.23
C TRP A 167 -3.06 -9.61 20.53
N GLU A 168 -4.06 -10.32 21.07
CA GLU A 168 -4.01 -11.76 21.31
C GLU A 168 -3.81 -12.56 20.03
N GLU A 169 -4.37 -12.12 18.90
CA GLU A 169 -4.14 -12.77 17.60
C GLU A 169 -2.69 -12.60 17.13
N ILE A 170 -2.09 -11.43 17.42
CA ILE A 170 -0.69 -11.17 17.09
C ILE A 170 0.24 -12.01 17.95
N VAL A 171 -0.04 -12.09 19.25
CA VAL A 171 0.71 -12.94 20.18
C VAL A 171 0.62 -14.42 19.77
N ALA A 172 -0.59 -14.89 19.44
CA ALA A 172 -0.80 -16.27 19.01
C ALA A 172 -0.13 -16.59 17.66
N GLY A 173 -0.09 -15.59 16.76
CA GLY A 173 0.57 -15.72 15.45
C GLY A 173 2.10 -15.66 15.53
N ASN A 174 2.65 -15.13 16.61
CA ASN A 174 4.07 -14.97 16.91
C ASN A 174 4.93 -14.61 15.67
N PRO A 175 4.75 -13.43 15.07
CA PRO A 175 5.49 -13.04 13.86
C PRO A 175 6.99 -12.94 14.13
N GLU A 176 7.80 -13.37 13.15
CA GLU A 176 9.27 -13.22 13.16
C GLU A 176 9.70 -11.81 12.80
N VAL A 177 8.85 -11.07 12.05
CA VAL A 177 9.10 -9.69 11.61
C VAL A 177 7.81 -8.89 11.69
N ILE A 178 7.91 -7.65 12.16
CA ILE A 178 6.83 -6.66 12.07
C ILE A 178 7.16 -5.66 10.96
N ILE A 179 6.32 -5.60 9.93
CA ILE A 179 6.39 -4.60 8.87
C ILE A 179 5.58 -3.39 9.34
N VAL A 180 6.25 -2.26 9.53
CA VAL A 180 5.64 -1.05 10.11
C VAL A 180 5.42 -0.02 9.02
N VAL A 181 4.17 0.38 8.83
CA VAL A 181 3.79 1.44 7.88
C VAL A 181 4.17 2.78 8.48
N ASP A 182 4.98 3.54 7.75
CA ASP A 182 5.49 4.85 8.16
C ASP A 182 4.86 5.95 7.30
N TYR A 183 4.10 6.83 7.94
CA TYR A 183 3.51 8.00 7.30
C TYR A 183 4.40 9.25 7.39
N GLY A 184 5.56 9.16 8.04
CA GLY A 184 6.44 10.31 8.28
C GLY A 184 5.85 11.30 9.30
N VAL A 185 6.48 12.46 9.40
CA VAL A 185 6.16 13.48 10.43
C VAL A 185 4.92 14.32 10.07
N SER A 186 4.30 14.09 8.91
CA SER A 186 3.36 15.05 8.32
C SER A 186 1.93 14.97 8.85
N ILE A 187 1.49 13.85 9.45
CA ILE A 187 0.08 13.62 9.78
C ILE A 187 -0.18 13.60 11.30
N ARG A 188 0.70 12.94 12.06
CA ARG A 188 0.63 12.86 13.53
C ARG A 188 2.05 12.81 14.09
N ASN A 189 2.28 13.39 15.26
CA ASN A 189 3.61 13.48 15.89
C ASN A 189 4.21 12.10 16.26
N ASP A 190 3.43 11.04 16.30
CA ASP A 190 3.79 9.69 16.71
C ASP A 190 3.54 8.63 15.62
N ASP A 191 3.19 9.07 14.40
CA ASP A 191 2.85 8.20 13.27
C ASP A 191 4.07 7.84 12.40
N ASP A 192 5.25 8.22 12.86
CA ASP A 192 6.52 7.86 12.26
C ASP A 192 6.97 6.45 12.69
N PHE A 193 7.90 5.90 11.92
CA PHE A 193 8.44 4.57 12.16
C PHE A 193 9.00 4.39 13.58
N LYS A 194 9.73 5.40 14.10
CA LYS A 194 10.38 5.31 15.40
C LYS A 194 9.38 5.27 16.55
N GLY A 195 8.39 6.16 16.51
CA GLY A 195 7.32 6.20 17.50
C GLY A 195 6.53 4.91 17.53
N LYS A 196 6.14 4.39 16.35
CA LYS A 196 5.43 3.11 16.25
C LYS A 196 6.24 1.93 16.79
N VAL A 197 7.53 1.85 16.45
CA VAL A 197 8.42 0.78 16.98
C VAL A 197 8.57 0.88 18.49
N GLU A 198 8.68 2.09 19.03
CA GLU A 198 8.76 2.30 20.49
C GLU A 198 7.46 1.86 21.19
N ASN A 199 6.31 2.22 20.63
CA ASN A 199 5.00 1.77 21.15
C ASN A 199 4.87 0.25 21.14
N LEU A 200 5.25 -0.40 20.02
CA LEU A 200 5.24 -1.87 19.93
C LEU A 200 6.15 -2.54 20.95
N LYS A 201 7.36 -2.00 21.17
CA LYS A 201 8.32 -2.52 22.18
C LYS A 201 7.82 -2.34 23.61
N ASN A 202 7.11 -1.26 23.87
CA ASN A 202 6.56 -0.94 25.21
C ASN A 202 5.22 -1.62 25.48
N ASN A 203 4.59 -2.26 24.49
CA ASN A 203 3.36 -2.99 24.69
C ASN A 203 3.62 -4.29 25.50
N PRO A 204 3.09 -4.39 26.75
CA PRO A 204 3.38 -5.52 27.62
C PRO A 204 2.90 -6.88 27.07
N MET A 205 1.90 -6.89 26.18
CA MET A 205 1.40 -8.11 25.56
C MET A 205 2.38 -8.67 24.54
N LEU A 206 3.19 -7.82 23.89
CA LEU A 206 4.08 -8.19 22.78
C LEU A 206 5.49 -8.58 23.22
N LYS A 207 5.84 -8.46 24.50
CA LYS A 207 7.20 -8.67 25.00
C LYS A 207 7.80 -10.05 24.67
N GLU A 208 6.95 -11.08 24.52
CA GLU A 208 7.38 -12.45 24.18
C GLU A 208 7.28 -12.74 22.69
N VAL A 209 6.76 -11.83 21.85
CA VAL A 209 6.70 -11.99 20.40
C VAL A 209 8.11 -11.92 19.81
N ASP A 210 8.45 -12.88 18.96
CA ASP A 210 9.80 -13.04 18.43
C ASP A 210 10.32 -11.80 17.70
N ALA A 211 9.48 -11.14 16.91
CA ALA A 211 9.84 -9.88 16.23
C ALA A 211 10.24 -8.78 17.23
N VAL A 212 9.52 -8.66 18.34
CA VAL A 212 9.78 -7.64 19.36
C VAL A 212 11.04 -7.97 20.14
N LYS A 213 11.19 -9.23 20.60
CA LYS A 213 12.39 -9.72 21.32
C LYS A 213 13.67 -9.53 20.53
N ASN A 214 13.60 -9.80 19.22
CA ASN A 214 14.75 -9.76 18.33
C ASN A 214 14.94 -8.40 17.64
N GLY A 215 14.04 -7.42 17.90
CA GLY A 215 14.08 -6.10 17.28
C GLY A 215 13.91 -6.13 15.76
N LYS A 216 13.13 -7.07 15.24
CA LYS A 216 12.91 -7.28 13.80
C LYS A 216 11.72 -6.46 13.29
N PHE A 217 12.03 -5.21 12.96
CA PHE A 217 11.05 -4.25 12.40
C PHE A 217 11.54 -3.79 11.04
N VAL A 218 10.68 -3.84 10.04
CA VAL A 218 10.94 -3.39 8.68
C VAL A 218 10.05 -2.21 8.36
N ARG A 219 10.64 -1.09 7.95
CA ARG A 219 9.94 0.14 7.57
C ARG A 219 9.38 0.03 6.16
N VAL A 220 8.12 0.39 5.98
CA VAL A 220 7.51 0.56 4.65
C VAL A 220 6.71 1.85 4.58
N LYS A 221 6.64 2.45 3.40
CA LYS A 221 5.66 3.49 3.09
C LYS A 221 4.35 2.84 2.62
N LEU A 222 3.22 3.49 2.84
CA LEU A 222 1.92 2.94 2.39
C LEU A 222 1.90 2.71 0.87
N SER A 223 2.47 3.63 0.08
CA SER A 223 2.56 3.51 -1.39
C SER A 223 3.46 2.37 -1.88
N GLU A 224 4.27 1.79 -1.03
CA GLU A 224 5.12 0.64 -1.35
C GLU A 224 4.36 -0.68 -1.27
N ILE A 225 3.32 -0.74 -0.42
CA ILE A 225 2.53 -1.95 -0.15
C ILE A 225 1.07 -1.86 -0.63
N THR A 226 0.69 -0.75 -1.24
CA THR A 226 -0.60 -0.56 -1.94
C THR A 226 -0.38 -0.56 -3.45
N PRO A 227 -1.43 -0.79 -4.29
CA PRO A 227 -1.29 -0.82 -5.74
C PRO A 227 -0.65 0.45 -6.30
N GLY A 228 0.44 0.29 -7.06
CA GLY A 228 1.17 1.40 -7.65
C GLY A 228 2.46 0.99 -8.34
N VAL A 229 3.27 1.98 -8.70
CA VAL A 229 4.53 1.78 -9.44
C VAL A 229 5.73 1.45 -8.53
N ARG A 230 5.59 1.62 -7.20
CA ARG A 230 6.69 1.44 -6.24
C ARG A 230 6.83 0.01 -5.74
N THR A 231 5.83 -0.84 -5.98
CA THR A 231 5.68 -2.14 -5.31
C THR A 231 6.90 -3.05 -5.48
N VAL A 232 7.36 -3.31 -6.70
CA VAL A 232 8.42 -4.30 -6.91
C VAL A 232 9.78 -3.81 -6.40
N ASP A 233 10.07 -2.51 -6.56
CA ASP A 233 11.30 -1.92 -6.00
C ASP A 233 11.30 -1.98 -4.46
N ALA A 234 10.14 -1.79 -3.85
CA ALA A 234 9.97 -1.97 -2.41
C ALA A 234 10.11 -3.45 -1.99
N LEU A 235 9.54 -4.38 -2.75
CA LEU A 235 9.67 -5.82 -2.47
C LEU A 235 11.13 -6.27 -2.49
N GLU A 236 11.98 -5.72 -3.36
CA GLU A 236 13.41 -6.02 -3.38
C GLU A 236 14.07 -5.62 -2.05
N ARG A 237 13.84 -4.40 -1.59
CA ARG A 237 14.36 -3.88 -0.31
C ARG A 237 13.80 -4.67 0.88
N ILE A 238 12.49 -4.88 0.93
CA ILE A 238 11.80 -5.61 2.01
C ILE A 238 12.34 -7.03 2.11
N ALA A 239 12.50 -7.73 0.97
CA ALA A 239 13.06 -9.08 0.92
C ALA A 239 14.49 -9.12 1.48
N ALA A 240 15.32 -8.15 1.11
CA ALA A 240 16.71 -8.05 1.61
C ALA A 240 16.75 -7.87 3.13
N GLU A 241 15.89 -6.97 3.68
CA GLU A 241 15.84 -6.70 5.12
C GLU A 241 15.29 -7.91 5.91
N ILE A 242 14.27 -8.61 5.38
CA ILE A 242 13.63 -9.75 6.06
C ILE A 242 14.50 -11.00 6.03
N HIS A 243 15.10 -11.29 4.88
CA HIS A 243 15.85 -12.54 4.66
C HIS A 243 17.36 -12.39 4.83
N GLY A 244 17.88 -11.18 5.02
CA GLY A 244 19.30 -10.91 5.23
C GLY A 244 20.15 -11.11 3.97
N MET A 245 19.63 -10.69 2.83
CA MET A 245 20.30 -10.82 1.52
C MET A 245 21.18 -9.60 1.19
#